data_c64fffcc10f2e1598ce1a3c40054b67a
#
_entry.id   c64fffcc10f2e1598ce1a3c40054b67a
#
_cell.length_a   1.000
_cell.length_b   1.000
_cell.length_c   1.000
_cell.angle_alpha   90.00
_cell.angle_beta   90.00
_cell.angle_gamma   90.00
#
_symmetry.space_group_name_H-M   'P 1'
#
loop_
_entity.id
_entity.type
_entity.pdbx_description
1 polymer ?
#
loop_
_entity_poly.entity_id
_entity_poly.type
_entity_poly.pdbx_seq_one_letter_code
_entity_poly.pdbx_strand_id
1 'polypeptide(L)'
;MESEQTVLITGASTGIGLAMARALTQTKYRVYLTARQESLTRFDVHAIGESENVRIRPLDVTNAAEREAIVAEADRDWGGVDILINNAGVSYRAVVEHVDEHKRLAQMDVNFRSPMELIRLVLPGMRAKRAGRIITVSSVGGMMAMPTMAAYSASKFALEGAHEALWYEVRPWGIRVSLVQPGFVRSDGFQKVRYTPKSGRSENELAEPYHEHYVNMTPFIAKVMKSSRATPESIARVVLKTMRRTRPPLRVPATFDAFGFSLLRRILPRNTYHWLLYKMLPRVDTWGPSTSRRSLPPSSDGER
;
A
#
# COMPACT_ATOMS: atom_id res chain seq x y z
N MET A 1 27.21 10.64 10.36
CA MET A 1 26.05 11.48 9.96
C MET A 1 24.70 10.76 9.95
N GLU A 2 24.63 9.44 10.20
CA GLU A 2 23.35 8.72 10.41
C GLU A 2 22.70 8.99 11.78
N SER A 3 23.47 9.47 12.76
CA SER A 3 23.07 9.55 14.17
C SER A 3 22.16 10.73 14.56
N GLU A 4 21.83 11.62 13.64
CA GLU A 4 21.02 12.82 13.94
C GLU A 4 19.77 12.96 13.07
N GLN A 5 19.57 12.08 12.09
CA GLN A 5 18.40 12.17 11.22
C GLN A 5 17.14 11.62 11.89
N THR A 6 16.06 12.39 11.81
CA THR A 6 14.75 12.05 12.35
C THR A 6 13.92 11.31 11.31
N VAL A 7 13.46 10.12 11.67
CA VAL A 7 12.60 9.24 10.84
C VAL A 7 11.20 9.22 11.44
N LEU A 8 10.19 9.52 10.64
CA LEU A 8 8.77 9.34 10.99
C LEU A 8 8.20 8.18 10.18
N ILE A 9 7.67 7.15 10.87
CA ILE A 9 7.04 5.98 10.24
C ILE A 9 5.57 5.91 10.60
N THR A 10 4.71 5.78 9.59
CA THR A 10 3.28 5.54 9.81
C THR A 10 2.93 4.05 9.75
N GLY A 11 2.01 3.61 10.62
CA GLY A 11 1.56 2.21 10.68
C GLY A 11 2.65 1.22 11.10
N ALA A 12 3.45 1.59 12.09
CA ALA A 12 4.63 0.85 12.53
C ALA A 12 4.32 -0.37 13.42
N SER A 13 3.07 -0.61 13.82
CA SER A 13 2.72 -1.65 14.82
C SER A 13 2.49 -3.05 14.25
N THR A 14 2.51 -3.24 12.92
CA THR A 14 2.28 -4.55 12.30
C THR A 14 2.98 -4.71 10.94
N GLY A 15 3.20 -5.95 10.52
CA GLY A 15 3.67 -6.28 9.17
C GLY A 15 4.99 -5.60 8.80
N ILE A 16 5.03 -4.98 7.61
CA ILE A 16 6.21 -4.28 7.10
C ILE A 16 6.63 -3.14 8.04
N GLY A 17 5.65 -2.39 8.58
CA GLY A 17 5.89 -1.29 9.52
C GLY A 17 6.59 -1.77 10.79
N LEU A 18 6.15 -2.88 11.36
CA LEU A 18 6.78 -3.48 12.54
C LEU A 18 8.19 -4.00 12.25
N ALA A 19 8.38 -4.61 11.09
CA ALA A 19 9.71 -5.06 10.67
C ALA A 19 10.68 -3.86 10.51
N MET A 20 10.20 -2.74 9.96
CA MET A 20 10.98 -1.48 9.90
C MET A 20 11.25 -0.92 11.30
N ALA A 21 10.24 -0.89 12.18
CA ALA A 21 10.38 -0.43 13.55
C ALA A 21 11.50 -1.20 14.28
N ARG A 22 11.44 -2.53 14.27
CA ARG A 22 12.48 -3.39 14.86
C ARG A 22 13.88 -3.10 14.31
N ALA A 23 13.98 -2.90 12.99
CA ALA A 23 15.28 -2.66 12.36
C ALA A 23 15.83 -1.26 12.68
N LEU A 24 14.96 -0.24 12.78
CA LEU A 24 15.37 1.15 13.04
C LEU A 24 15.70 1.41 14.50
N THR A 25 15.02 0.75 15.45
CA THR A 25 15.35 0.85 16.88
C THR A 25 16.74 0.30 17.22
N GLN A 26 17.34 -0.48 16.32
CA GLN A 26 18.73 -0.96 16.45
C GLN A 26 19.76 -0.05 15.75
N THR A 27 19.36 1.14 15.36
CA THR A 27 20.21 2.11 14.66
C THR A 27 20.39 3.38 15.50
N LYS A 28 21.20 4.30 14.99
CA LYS A 28 21.40 5.61 15.62
C LYS A 28 20.41 6.68 15.13
N TYR A 29 19.43 6.33 14.30
CA TYR A 29 18.40 7.27 13.90
C TYR A 29 17.50 7.65 15.08
N ARG A 30 16.99 8.89 15.08
CA ARG A 30 15.88 9.31 15.92
C ARG A 30 14.58 8.88 15.24
N VAL A 31 13.72 8.13 15.90
CA VAL A 31 12.59 7.45 15.24
C VAL A 31 11.28 7.74 15.96
N TYR A 32 10.33 8.29 15.23
CA TYR A 32 8.92 8.31 15.61
C TYR A 32 8.22 7.08 15.02
N LEU A 33 7.85 6.15 15.88
CA LEU A 33 7.04 4.98 15.54
C LEU A 33 5.58 5.31 15.80
N THR A 34 4.75 5.34 14.75
CA THR A 34 3.35 5.70 14.93
C THR A 34 2.40 4.59 14.55
N ALA A 35 1.31 4.49 15.29
CA ALA A 35 0.20 3.59 15.05
C ALA A 35 -1.08 4.21 15.63
N ARG A 36 -2.24 3.67 15.28
CA ARG A 36 -3.48 4.10 15.93
C ARG A 36 -3.46 3.79 17.42
N GLN A 37 -4.14 4.58 18.22
CA GLN A 37 -4.17 4.48 19.69
C GLN A 37 -4.39 3.05 20.18
N GLU A 38 -5.38 2.34 19.63
CA GLU A 38 -5.72 0.95 20.00
C GLU A 38 -4.67 -0.08 19.59
N SER A 39 -3.65 0.32 18.85
CA SER A 39 -2.58 -0.57 18.36
C SER A 39 -1.23 -0.32 19.04
N LEU A 40 -1.13 0.64 19.95
CA LEU A 40 0.14 0.99 20.59
C LEU A 40 0.67 -0.16 21.48
N THR A 41 -0.21 -0.87 22.18
CA THR A 41 0.15 -2.01 23.03
C THR A 41 0.88 -3.14 22.28
N ARG A 42 0.81 -3.16 20.94
CA ARG A 42 1.56 -4.13 20.13
C ARG A 42 3.07 -3.90 20.17
N PHE A 43 3.51 -2.68 20.44
CA PHE A 43 4.93 -2.39 20.61
C PHE A 43 5.48 -3.10 21.85
N ASP A 44 4.74 -3.12 22.94
CA ASP A 44 5.11 -3.81 24.18
C ASP A 44 5.24 -5.32 23.97
N VAL A 45 4.27 -5.92 23.24
CA VAL A 45 4.30 -7.35 22.86
C VAL A 45 5.58 -7.70 22.09
N HIS A 46 6.14 -6.74 21.37
CA HIS A 46 7.34 -6.91 20.57
C HIS A 46 8.61 -6.37 21.22
N ALA A 47 8.57 -6.04 22.50
CA ALA A 47 9.66 -5.47 23.27
C ALA A 47 10.28 -4.21 22.60
N ILE A 48 9.44 -3.37 22.00
CA ILE A 48 9.82 -2.07 21.46
C ILE A 48 9.30 -1.00 22.42
N GLY A 49 10.21 -0.36 23.14
CA GLY A 49 9.92 0.72 24.07
C GLY A 49 10.48 2.06 23.59
N GLU A 50 10.09 3.11 24.28
CA GLU A 50 10.69 4.43 24.13
C GLU A 50 12.13 4.46 24.65
N SER A 51 12.95 5.31 24.07
CA SER A 51 14.32 5.53 24.49
C SER A 51 14.74 6.98 24.15
N GLU A 52 16.00 7.33 24.36
CA GLU A 52 16.52 8.62 23.95
C GLU A 52 16.25 8.91 22.47
N ASN A 53 16.36 7.89 21.61
CA ASN A 53 16.21 7.99 20.16
C ASN A 53 14.89 7.41 19.62
N VAL A 54 13.98 6.94 20.45
CA VAL A 54 12.72 6.31 20.01
C VAL A 54 11.55 6.97 20.72
N ARG A 55 10.58 7.43 19.95
CA ARG A 55 9.28 7.91 20.41
C ARG A 55 8.18 7.06 19.82
N ILE A 56 7.19 6.66 20.62
CA ILE A 56 6.01 5.91 20.20
C ILE A 56 4.80 6.84 20.37
N ARG A 57 4.10 7.12 19.26
CA ARG A 57 2.99 8.08 19.28
C ARG A 57 1.73 7.53 18.61
N PRO A 58 0.55 7.85 19.15
CA PRO A 58 -0.70 7.61 18.46
C PRO A 58 -0.75 8.46 17.19
N LEU A 59 -1.22 7.86 16.10
CA LEU A 59 -1.50 8.56 14.86
C LEU A 59 -2.53 7.77 14.05
N ASP A 60 -3.76 8.28 14.00
CA ASP A 60 -4.65 7.99 12.90
C ASP A 60 -4.28 8.91 11.74
N VAL A 61 -3.73 8.33 10.69
CA VAL A 61 -3.26 9.13 9.53
C VAL A 61 -4.39 9.90 8.85
N THR A 62 -5.66 9.57 9.08
CA THR A 62 -6.81 10.30 8.54
C THR A 62 -7.19 11.53 9.38
N ASN A 63 -6.74 11.61 10.62
CA ASN A 63 -6.97 12.73 11.52
C ASN A 63 -5.97 13.88 11.24
N ALA A 64 -6.49 15.04 10.82
CA ALA A 64 -5.66 16.20 10.47
C ALA A 64 -4.88 16.73 11.68
N ALA A 65 -5.54 16.86 12.84
CA ALA A 65 -4.90 17.39 14.05
C ALA A 65 -3.77 16.47 14.54
N GLU A 66 -3.93 15.16 14.45
CA GLU A 66 -2.87 14.21 14.83
C GLU A 66 -1.67 14.28 13.87
N ARG A 67 -1.90 14.45 12.55
CA ARG A 67 -0.81 14.65 11.59
C ARG A 67 -0.03 15.94 11.86
N GLU A 68 -0.72 17.04 12.16
CA GLU A 68 -0.11 18.33 12.50
C GLU A 68 0.67 18.23 13.82
N ALA A 69 0.08 17.61 14.84
CA ALA A 69 0.70 17.46 16.16
C ALA A 69 1.99 16.65 16.10
N ILE A 70 2.03 15.52 15.37
CA ILE A 70 3.24 14.69 15.28
C ILE A 70 4.38 15.38 14.52
N VAL A 71 4.08 16.17 13.49
CA VAL A 71 5.10 16.93 12.76
C VAL A 71 5.61 18.06 13.61
N ALA A 72 4.72 18.81 14.31
CA ALA A 72 5.11 19.87 15.24
C ALA A 72 5.93 19.33 16.43
N GLU A 73 5.62 18.14 16.94
CA GLU A 73 6.44 17.47 17.97
C GLU A 73 7.84 17.16 17.44
N ALA A 74 7.95 16.62 16.22
CA ALA A 74 9.24 16.33 15.61
C ALA A 74 10.07 17.60 15.36
N ASP A 75 9.42 18.69 14.97
CA ASP A 75 10.09 20.00 14.78
C ASP A 75 10.65 20.52 16.11
N ARG A 76 9.88 20.46 17.19
CA ARG A 76 10.27 20.93 18.52
C ARG A 76 11.36 20.06 19.14
N ASP A 77 11.24 18.74 19.08
CA ASP A 77 12.08 17.84 19.83
C ASP A 77 13.42 17.57 19.12
N TRP A 78 13.40 17.47 17.79
CA TRP A 78 14.56 17.03 17.01
C TRP A 78 14.82 17.86 15.74
N GLY A 79 14.19 19.03 15.63
CA GLY A 79 14.42 19.96 14.52
C GLY A 79 13.78 19.50 13.21
N GLY A 80 12.76 18.64 13.26
CA GLY A 80 11.92 18.25 12.14
C GLY A 80 12.20 16.86 11.59
N VAL A 81 11.35 16.45 10.65
CA VAL A 81 11.41 15.16 10.00
C VAL A 81 12.37 15.20 8.81
N ASP A 82 13.45 14.42 8.86
CA ASP A 82 14.40 14.30 7.75
C ASP A 82 14.02 13.17 6.78
N ILE A 83 13.36 12.12 7.30
CA ILE A 83 12.93 10.96 6.54
C ILE A 83 11.48 10.61 6.90
N LEU A 84 10.57 10.77 5.96
CA LEU A 84 9.18 10.35 6.10
C LEU A 84 8.99 8.98 5.44
N ILE A 85 8.49 8.00 6.19
CA ILE A 85 8.11 6.68 5.68
C ILE A 85 6.60 6.51 5.79
N ASN A 86 5.89 6.75 4.69
CA ASN A 86 4.46 6.48 4.56
C ASN A 86 4.24 4.98 4.33
N ASN A 87 3.82 4.26 5.36
CA ASN A 87 3.58 2.82 5.30
C ASN A 87 2.16 2.44 5.68
N ALA A 88 1.44 3.25 6.45
CA ALA A 88 0.05 2.97 6.80
C ALA A 88 -0.82 2.72 5.56
N GLY A 89 -1.67 1.72 5.60
CA GLY A 89 -2.54 1.38 4.48
C GLY A 89 -3.59 0.34 4.84
N VAL A 90 -4.68 0.35 4.10
CA VAL A 90 -5.80 -0.60 4.23
C VAL A 90 -6.16 -1.17 2.86
N SER A 91 -6.76 -2.35 2.85
CA SER A 91 -7.23 -2.99 1.62
C SER A 91 -8.59 -3.64 1.84
N TYR A 92 -9.51 -3.40 0.91
CA TYR A 92 -10.76 -4.14 0.78
C TYR A 92 -10.67 -5.13 -0.36
N ARG A 93 -11.19 -6.32 -0.15
CA ARG A 93 -11.40 -7.34 -1.18
C ARG A 93 -12.84 -7.30 -1.62
N ALA A 94 -13.11 -6.60 -2.69
CA ALA A 94 -14.44 -6.52 -3.28
C ALA A 94 -14.36 -6.08 -4.74
N VAL A 95 -15.25 -6.61 -5.58
CA VAL A 95 -15.51 -6.06 -6.92
C VAL A 95 -16.08 -4.65 -6.79
N VAL A 96 -16.00 -3.87 -7.86
CA VAL A 96 -16.42 -2.45 -7.85
C VAL A 96 -17.85 -2.27 -7.32
N GLU A 97 -18.78 -3.13 -7.74
CA GLU A 97 -20.20 -3.09 -7.36
C GLU A 97 -20.43 -3.36 -5.86
N HIS A 98 -19.50 -4.05 -5.19
CA HIS A 98 -19.64 -4.44 -3.79
C HIS A 98 -18.94 -3.47 -2.80
N VAL A 99 -18.30 -2.42 -3.30
CA VAL A 99 -17.68 -1.38 -2.46
C VAL A 99 -18.54 -0.13 -2.51
N ASP A 100 -19.21 0.20 -1.41
CA ASP A 100 -19.94 1.45 -1.28
C ASP A 100 -19.00 2.67 -1.32
N GLU A 101 -19.58 3.85 -1.57
CA GLU A 101 -18.83 5.09 -1.70
C GLU A 101 -18.02 5.41 -0.44
N HIS A 102 -18.64 5.27 0.73
CA HIS A 102 -17.97 5.55 2.01
C HIS A 102 -16.70 4.71 2.18
N LYS A 103 -16.75 3.40 1.89
CA LYS A 103 -15.56 2.54 1.98
C LYS A 103 -14.51 2.85 0.92
N ARG A 104 -14.93 3.22 -0.32
CA ARG A 104 -13.98 3.69 -1.35
C ARG A 104 -13.25 4.94 -0.90
N LEU A 105 -14.00 5.93 -0.39
CA LEU A 105 -13.43 7.18 0.10
C LEU A 105 -12.52 6.96 1.32
N ALA A 106 -12.94 6.14 2.29
CA ALA A 106 -12.12 5.80 3.45
C ALA A 106 -10.80 5.12 3.05
N GLN A 107 -10.81 4.26 2.03
CA GLN A 107 -9.60 3.65 1.52
C GLN A 107 -8.69 4.65 0.80
N MET A 108 -9.25 5.55 0.01
CA MET A 108 -8.52 6.66 -0.61
C MET A 108 -7.92 7.59 0.42
N ASP A 109 -8.65 7.86 1.50
CA ASP A 109 -8.20 8.72 2.58
C ASP A 109 -6.95 8.15 3.26
N VAL A 110 -6.98 6.90 3.68
CA VAL A 110 -5.83 6.25 4.31
C VAL A 110 -4.66 6.08 3.34
N ASN A 111 -4.92 5.57 2.12
CA ASN A 111 -3.85 5.11 1.23
C ASN A 111 -3.25 6.22 0.34
N PHE A 112 -3.98 7.32 0.13
CA PHE A 112 -3.57 8.39 -0.78
C PHE A 112 -3.56 9.77 -0.10
N ARG A 113 -4.73 10.27 0.37
CA ARG A 113 -4.82 11.62 0.93
C ARG A 113 -3.91 11.80 2.14
N SER A 114 -3.94 10.88 3.08
CA SER A 114 -3.15 10.98 4.31
C SER A 114 -1.64 11.01 4.09
N PRO A 115 -1.05 10.15 3.24
CA PRO A 115 0.36 10.27 2.84
C PRO A 115 0.69 11.63 2.21
N MET A 116 -0.18 12.14 1.32
CA MET A 116 0.04 13.42 0.66
C MET A 116 -0.02 14.59 1.65
N GLU A 117 -0.93 14.54 2.63
CA GLU A 117 -1.00 15.55 3.69
C GLU A 117 0.23 15.52 4.62
N LEU A 118 0.71 14.34 5.02
CA LEU A 118 1.96 14.24 5.78
C LEU A 118 3.16 14.78 4.99
N ILE A 119 3.22 14.48 3.69
CA ILE A 119 4.24 15.05 2.80
C ILE A 119 4.14 16.57 2.81
N ARG A 120 2.95 17.14 2.63
CA ARG A 120 2.72 18.59 2.65
C ARG A 120 3.22 19.23 3.95
N LEU A 121 3.01 18.58 5.08
CA LEU A 121 3.42 19.08 6.40
C LEU A 121 4.95 19.06 6.61
N VAL A 122 5.65 18.01 6.15
CA VAL A 122 7.11 17.90 6.35
C VAL A 122 7.95 18.66 5.31
N LEU A 123 7.37 18.94 4.14
CA LEU A 123 8.10 19.58 3.02
C LEU A 123 8.70 20.94 3.36
N PRO A 124 8.05 21.86 4.10
CA PRO A 124 8.66 23.15 4.45
C PRO A 124 9.98 23.02 5.19
N GLY A 125 10.03 22.12 6.19
CA GLY A 125 11.26 21.84 6.96
C GLY A 125 12.35 21.20 6.09
N MET A 126 12.01 20.20 5.27
CA MET A 126 12.94 19.56 4.34
C MET A 126 13.48 20.55 3.30
N ARG A 127 12.63 21.44 2.79
CA ARG A 127 13.03 22.50 1.84
C ARG A 127 13.98 23.50 2.45
N ALA A 128 13.69 23.96 3.68
CA ALA A 128 14.57 24.87 4.40
C ALA A 128 15.97 24.29 4.63
N LYS A 129 16.05 22.99 4.97
CA LYS A 129 17.30 22.24 5.12
C LYS A 129 17.96 21.89 3.78
N ARG A 130 17.27 22.07 2.64
CA ARG A 130 17.68 21.58 1.31
C ARG A 130 18.05 20.10 1.30
N ALA A 131 17.43 19.34 2.15
CA ALA A 131 17.64 17.91 2.34
C ALA A 131 16.38 17.24 2.89
N GLY A 132 16.10 16.03 2.44
CA GLY A 132 14.96 15.24 2.94
C GLY A 132 14.76 13.97 2.13
N ARG A 133 14.03 13.02 2.70
CA ARG A 133 13.68 11.78 2.04
C ARG A 133 12.21 11.44 2.30
N ILE A 134 11.50 11.15 1.24
CA ILE A 134 10.11 10.70 1.27
C ILE A 134 10.10 9.31 0.69
N ILE A 135 9.77 8.32 1.51
CA ILE A 135 9.66 6.92 1.10
C ILE A 135 8.23 6.47 1.36
N THR A 136 7.56 6.02 0.32
CA THR A 136 6.19 5.57 0.44
C THR A 136 6.08 4.11 0.03
N VAL A 137 5.48 3.30 0.89
CA VAL A 137 5.20 1.89 0.58
C VAL A 137 3.96 1.84 -0.31
N SER A 138 4.23 1.67 -1.60
CA SER A 138 3.22 1.45 -2.63
C SER A 138 2.84 -0.05 -2.69
N SER A 139 2.65 -0.58 -3.88
CA SER A 139 2.35 -1.99 -4.12
C SER A 139 2.51 -2.31 -5.61
N VAL A 140 2.65 -3.58 -5.94
CA VAL A 140 2.37 -4.07 -7.30
C VAL A 140 0.97 -3.64 -7.77
N GLY A 141 0.01 -3.47 -6.84
CA GLY A 141 -1.33 -2.92 -7.11
C GLY A 141 -1.35 -1.47 -7.62
N GLY A 142 -0.25 -0.73 -7.55
CA GLY A 142 -0.08 0.61 -8.14
C GLY A 142 0.46 0.59 -9.57
N MET A 143 0.87 -0.58 -10.08
CA MET A 143 1.32 -0.75 -11.46
C MET A 143 0.47 -1.76 -12.24
N MET A 144 -0.28 -2.60 -11.55
CA MET A 144 -1.15 -3.63 -12.10
C MET A 144 -2.40 -3.73 -11.22
N ALA A 145 -3.59 -3.68 -11.82
CA ALA A 145 -4.84 -3.91 -11.09
C ALA A 145 -5.24 -5.38 -11.12
N MET A 146 -5.79 -5.87 -10.01
CA MET A 146 -6.32 -7.22 -9.90
C MET A 146 -7.83 -7.19 -9.67
N PRO A 147 -8.59 -8.17 -10.19
CA PRO A 147 -9.99 -8.35 -9.83
C PRO A 147 -10.18 -8.40 -8.31
N THR A 148 -11.33 -7.97 -7.84
CA THR A 148 -11.70 -7.86 -6.42
C THR A 148 -10.88 -6.87 -5.59
N MET A 149 -10.01 -6.06 -6.22
CA MET A 149 -9.16 -5.07 -5.55
C MET A 149 -9.16 -3.70 -6.23
N ALA A 150 -10.23 -3.35 -6.95
CA ALA A 150 -10.28 -2.13 -7.76
C ALA A 150 -10.05 -0.86 -6.93
N ALA A 151 -10.75 -0.69 -5.80
CA ALA A 151 -10.58 0.47 -4.92
C ALA A 151 -9.15 0.58 -4.34
N TYR A 152 -8.55 -0.56 -3.98
CA TYR A 152 -7.16 -0.62 -3.53
C TYR A 152 -6.19 -0.22 -4.64
N SER A 153 -6.32 -0.83 -5.82
CA SER A 153 -5.49 -0.50 -6.97
C SER A 153 -5.61 0.97 -7.34
N ALA A 154 -6.82 1.51 -7.40
CA ALA A 154 -7.05 2.93 -7.67
C ALA A 154 -6.28 3.84 -6.70
N SER A 155 -6.32 3.53 -5.38
CA SER A 155 -5.59 4.31 -4.38
C SER A 155 -4.06 4.22 -4.56
N LYS A 156 -3.53 3.06 -4.96
CA LYS A 156 -2.10 2.90 -5.20
C LYS A 156 -1.65 3.50 -6.54
N PHE A 157 -2.48 3.48 -7.57
CA PHE A 157 -2.21 4.20 -8.83
C PHE A 157 -2.21 5.72 -8.61
N ALA A 158 -3.16 6.26 -7.83
CA ALA A 158 -3.16 7.68 -7.46
C ALA A 158 -1.87 8.07 -6.73
N LEU A 159 -1.42 7.22 -5.80
CA LEU A 159 -0.17 7.42 -5.06
C LEU A 159 1.05 7.42 -5.98
N GLU A 160 1.13 6.48 -6.94
CA GLU A 160 2.22 6.42 -7.93
C GLU A 160 2.30 7.68 -8.79
N GLY A 161 1.17 8.15 -9.32
CA GLY A 161 1.13 9.35 -10.16
C GLY A 161 1.48 10.62 -9.38
N ALA A 162 0.96 10.79 -8.17
CA ALA A 162 1.27 11.94 -7.33
C ALA A 162 2.75 11.98 -6.92
N HIS A 163 3.36 10.83 -6.61
CA HIS A 163 4.78 10.78 -6.25
C HIS A 163 5.70 11.01 -7.46
N GLU A 164 5.26 10.67 -8.66
CA GLU A 164 5.99 10.98 -9.88
C GLU A 164 6.07 12.50 -10.09
N ALA A 165 4.95 13.21 -9.95
CA ALA A 165 4.93 14.67 -10.00
C ALA A 165 5.79 15.29 -8.89
N LEU A 166 5.60 14.84 -7.65
CA LEU A 166 6.37 15.28 -6.50
C LEU A 166 7.89 15.11 -6.71
N TRP A 167 8.31 14.02 -7.33
CA TRP A 167 9.74 13.75 -7.59
C TRP A 167 10.38 14.85 -8.46
N TYR A 168 9.66 15.39 -9.45
CA TYR A 168 10.13 16.53 -10.24
C TYR A 168 10.15 17.82 -9.41
N GLU A 169 9.07 18.08 -8.66
CA GLU A 169 8.86 19.31 -7.90
C GLU A 169 9.91 19.53 -6.82
N VAL A 170 10.27 18.48 -6.08
CA VAL A 170 11.14 18.62 -4.89
C VAL A 170 12.62 18.33 -5.14
N ARG A 171 12.95 17.77 -6.31
CA ARG A 171 14.33 17.44 -6.68
C ARG A 171 15.29 18.65 -6.66
N PRO A 172 14.91 19.87 -7.12
CA PRO A 172 15.76 21.06 -7.03
C PRO A 172 16.10 21.47 -5.58
N TRP A 173 15.29 21.04 -4.61
CA TRP A 173 15.50 21.30 -3.19
C TRP A 173 16.35 20.25 -2.49
N GLY A 174 16.94 19.32 -3.24
CA GLY A 174 17.74 18.23 -2.65
C GLY A 174 16.92 17.12 -1.97
N ILE A 175 15.58 17.16 -2.04
CA ILE A 175 14.70 16.17 -1.45
C ILE A 175 14.56 14.95 -2.38
N ARG A 176 14.61 13.75 -1.83
CA ARG A 176 14.53 12.48 -2.57
C ARG A 176 13.20 11.80 -2.32
N VAL A 177 12.55 11.34 -3.38
CA VAL A 177 11.27 10.65 -3.34
C VAL A 177 11.44 9.23 -3.87
N SER A 178 10.91 8.25 -3.16
CA SER A 178 10.93 6.84 -3.59
C SER A 178 9.64 6.13 -3.23
N LEU A 179 9.15 5.33 -4.17
CA LEU A 179 8.03 4.40 -4.02
C LEU A 179 8.61 2.98 -3.93
N VAL A 180 8.50 2.36 -2.77
CA VAL A 180 8.82 0.95 -2.61
C VAL A 180 7.58 0.14 -2.99
N GLN A 181 7.74 -0.79 -3.93
CA GLN A 181 6.65 -1.53 -4.56
C GLN A 181 6.75 -3.02 -4.18
N PRO A 182 6.17 -3.43 -3.02
CA PRO A 182 6.02 -4.85 -2.71
C PRO A 182 5.03 -5.53 -3.66
N GLY A 183 5.30 -6.77 -4.04
CA GLY A 183 4.34 -7.68 -4.61
C GLY A 183 3.66 -8.53 -3.56
N PHE A 184 3.62 -9.85 -3.77
CA PHE A 184 3.06 -10.78 -2.79
C PHE A 184 4.06 -11.02 -1.65
N VAL A 185 3.66 -10.67 -0.43
CA VAL A 185 4.48 -10.81 0.78
C VAL A 185 3.84 -11.82 1.72
N ARG A 186 4.59 -12.85 2.12
CA ARG A 186 4.14 -13.83 3.12
C ARG A 186 4.06 -13.17 4.49
N SER A 187 2.88 -12.75 4.86
CA SER A 187 2.59 -12.10 6.15
C SER A 187 1.16 -12.36 6.57
N ASP A 188 0.89 -12.23 7.86
CA ASP A 188 -0.48 -12.27 8.41
C ASP A 188 -1.35 -11.08 7.95
N GLY A 189 -0.74 -10.11 7.29
CA GLY A 189 -1.44 -8.95 6.71
C GLY A 189 -2.49 -9.33 5.66
N PHE A 190 -2.32 -10.47 4.98
CA PHE A 190 -3.32 -11.00 4.06
C PHE A 190 -4.62 -11.42 4.78
N GLN A 191 -4.52 -11.95 5.98
CA GLN A 191 -5.67 -12.32 6.81
C GLN A 191 -6.45 -11.07 7.30
N LYS A 192 -5.84 -9.88 7.20
CA LYS A 192 -6.41 -8.59 7.60
C LYS A 192 -7.06 -7.81 6.45
N VAL A 193 -7.13 -8.40 5.25
CA VAL A 193 -7.89 -7.83 4.15
C VAL A 193 -9.37 -7.76 4.55
N ARG A 194 -9.96 -6.59 4.39
CA ARG A 194 -11.34 -6.34 4.79
C ARG A 194 -12.29 -6.78 3.69
N TYR A 195 -13.35 -7.45 4.07
CA TYR A 195 -14.48 -7.74 3.20
C TYR A 195 -15.59 -6.73 3.45
N THR A 196 -16.37 -6.43 2.41
CA THR A 196 -17.65 -5.75 2.59
C THR A 196 -18.73 -6.79 2.86
N PRO A 197 -19.89 -6.43 3.44
CA PRO A 197 -20.99 -7.38 3.61
C PRO A 197 -21.39 -8.07 2.30
N LYS A 198 -21.44 -7.32 1.18
CA LYS A 198 -21.75 -7.87 -0.15
C LYS A 198 -20.68 -8.84 -0.64
N SER A 199 -19.40 -8.50 -0.49
CA SER A 199 -18.32 -9.38 -0.95
C SER A 199 -18.21 -10.65 -0.13
N GLY A 200 -18.46 -10.58 1.19
CA GLY A 200 -18.54 -11.77 2.04
C GLY A 200 -19.73 -12.67 1.69
N ARG A 201 -20.90 -12.08 1.36
CA ARG A 201 -22.05 -12.84 0.89
C ARG A 201 -21.72 -13.55 -0.42
N SER A 202 -21.21 -12.84 -1.41
CA SER A 202 -20.86 -13.42 -2.72
C SER A 202 -19.80 -14.52 -2.64
N GLU A 203 -18.90 -14.49 -1.66
CA GLU A 203 -17.94 -15.59 -1.46
C GLU A 203 -18.63 -16.88 -0.96
N ASN A 204 -19.72 -16.75 -0.21
CA ASN A 204 -20.38 -17.89 0.46
C ASN A 204 -21.65 -18.39 -0.25
N GLU A 205 -22.29 -17.58 -1.08
CA GLU A 205 -23.59 -17.91 -1.71
C GLU A 205 -23.43 -18.13 -3.21
N LEU A 206 -23.65 -19.36 -3.68
CA LEU A 206 -23.48 -19.77 -5.08
C LEU A 206 -24.37 -18.99 -6.06
N ALA A 207 -25.54 -18.51 -5.61
CA ALA A 207 -26.48 -17.76 -6.44
C ALA A 207 -26.04 -16.33 -6.73
N GLU A 208 -25.03 -15.82 -6.03
CA GLU A 208 -24.56 -14.44 -6.20
C GLU A 208 -23.79 -14.27 -7.53
N PRO A 209 -24.04 -13.20 -8.28
CA PRO A 209 -23.45 -13.00 -9.62
C PRO A 209 -21.92 -13.02 -9.66
N TYR A 210 -21.25 -12.61 -8.58
CA TYR A 210 -19.79 -12.56 -8.48
C TYR A 210 -19.17 -13.69 -7.66
N HIS A 211 -19.95 -14.74 -7.34
CA HIS A 211 -19.48 -15.88 -6.55
C HIS A 211 -18.17 -16.46 -7.11
N GLU A 212 -18.15 -16.80 -8.41
CA GLU A 212 -16.98 -17.38 -9.08
C GLU A 212 -15.73 -16.49 -9.01
N HIS A 213 -15.88 -15.16 -8.99
CA HIS A 213 -14.77 -14.24 -8.83
C HIS A 213 -14.08 -14.42 -7.47
N TYR A 214 -14.86 -14.55 -6.39
CA TYR A 214 -14.31 -14.66 -5.04
C TYR A 214 -13.75 -16.04 -4.75
N VAL A 215 -14.50 -17.11 -5.05
CA VAL A 215 -14.07 -18.48 -4.75
C VAL A 215 -12.84 -18.92 -5.55
N ASN A 216 -12.58 -18.29 -6.70
CA ASN A 216 -11.39 -18.55 -7.49
C ASN A 216 -10.23 -17.62 -7.10
N MET A 217 -10.48 -16.31 -6.87
CA MET A 217 -9.42 -15.36 -6.54
C MET A 217 -8.88 -15.51 -5.12
N THR A 218 -9.72 -15.80 -4.13
CA THR A 218 -9.29 -15.91 -2.73
C THR A 218 -8.23 -17.00 -2.53
N PRO A 219 -8.47 -18.26 -2.91
CA PRO A 219 -7.47 -19.32 -2.76
C PRO A 219 -6.25 -19.12 -3.66
N PHE A 220 -6.43 -18.54 -4.86
CA PHE A 220 -5.32 -18.20 -5.75
C PHE A 220 -4.35 -17.23 -5.07
N ILE A 221 -4.85 -16.11 -4.56
CA ILE A 221 -4.02 -15.11 -3.88
C ILE A 221 -3.39 -15.70 -2.62
N ALA A 222 -4.14 -16.47 -1.82
CA ALA A 222 -3.62 -17.15 -0.64
C ALA A 222 -2.45 -18.09 -0.99
N LYS A 223 -2.59 -18.87 -2.07
CA LYS A 223 -1.53 -19.75 -2.59
C LYS A 223 -0.29 -18.97 -3.00
N VAL A 224 -0.46 -17.89 -3.79
CA VAL A 224 0.66 -17.07 -4.25
C VAL A 224 1.39 -16.41 -3.06
N MET A 225 0.65 -15.89 -2.09
CA MET A 225 1.24 -15.30 -0.88
C MET A 225 1.97 -16.34 -0.02
N LYS A 226 1.40 -17.53 0.16
CA LYS A 226 2.04 -18.62 0.92
C LYS A 226 3.33 -19.09 0.25
N SER A 227 3.38 -19.13 -1.08
CA SER A 227 4.55 -19.53 -1.85
C SER A 227 5.60 -18.43 -2.00
N SER A 228 5.27 -17.18 -1.64
CA SER A 228 6.21 -16.06 -1.73
C SER A 228 7.37 -16.25 -0.76
N ARG A 229 8.58 -15.95 -1.25
CA ARG A 229 9.80 -15.87 -0.43
C ARG A 229 9.96 -14.52 0.25
N ALA A 230 9.17 -13.51 -0.17
CA ALA A 230 9.22 -12.19 0.41
C ALA A 230 8.51 -12.18 1.78
N THR A 231 9.17 -11.62 2.78
CA THR A 231 8.66 -11.42 4.15
C THR A 231 8.64 -9.94 4.51
N PRO A 232 7.89 -9.52 5.55
CA PRO A 232 7.96 -8.15 6.05
C PRO A 232 9.38 -7.64 6.28
N GLU A 233 10.26 -8.49 6.82
CA GLU A 233 11.66 -8.17 7.10
C GLU A 233 12.45 -7.96 5.80
N SER A 234 12.17 -8.74 4.75
CA SER A 234 12.81 -8.56 3.45
C SER A 234 12.44 -7.23 2.81
N ILE A 235 11.17 -6.81 2.93
CA ILE A 235 10.71 -5.50 2.45
C ILE A 235 11.29 -4.37 3.29
N ALA A 236 11.31 -4.52 4.63
CA ALA A 236 11.95 -3.55 5.52
C ALA A 236 13.41 -3.32 5.13
N ARG A 237 14.17 -4.38 4.82
CA ARG A 237 15.57 -4.26 4.32
C ARG A 237 15.65 -3.45 3.02
N VAL A 238 14.68 -3.61 2.10
CA VAL A 238 14.65 -2.81 0.85
C VAL A 238 14.38 -1.34 1.18
N VAL A 239 13.44 -1.04 2.09
CA VAL A 239 13.15 0.33 2.53
C VAL A 239 14.39 0.96 3.17
N LEU A 240 15.04 0.30 4.11
CA LEU A 240 16.24 0.81 4.77
C LEU A 240 17.40 1.00 3.79
N LYS A 241 17.58 0.07 2.84
CA LYS A 241 18.57 0.22 1.77
C LYS A 241 18.27 1.44 0.90
N THR A 242 17.00 1.67 0.55
CA THR A 242 16.55 2.82 -0.23
C THR A 242 16.78 4.13 0.55
N MET A 243 16.48 4.11 1.84
CA MET A 243 16.69 5.21 2.77
C MET A 243 18.18 5.66 2.81
N ARG A 244 19.11 4.71 2.76
CA ARG A 244 20.55 4.98 2.84
C ARG A 244 21.21 5.37 1.51
N ARG A 245 20.53 5.15 0.37
CA ARG A 245 21.09 5.47 -0.96
C ARG A 245 21.23 6.98 -1.15
N THR A 246 22.35 7.44 -1.66
CA THR A 246 22.58 8.85 -2.03
C THR A 246 21.62 9.30 -3.15
N ARG A 247 21.40 8.45 -4.14
CA ARG A 247 20.52 8.70 -5.29
C ARG A 247 19.56 7.52 -5.45
N PRO A 248 18.52 7.43 -4.61
CA PRO A 248 17.54 6.36 -4.75
C PRO A 248 16.71 6.57 -6.02
N PRO A 249 16.31 5.48 -6.72
CA PRO A 249 15.36 5.60 -7.82
C PRO A 249 13.96 5.95 -7.28
N LEU A 250 13.12 6.53 -8.15
CA LEU A 250 11.73 6.82 -7.80
C LEU A 250 10.95 5.53 -7.50
N ARG A 251 11.09 4.51 -8.33
CA ARG A 251 10.40 3.22 -8.16
C ARG A 251 11.38 2.11 -7.81
N VAL A 252 11.06 1.39 -6.74
CA VAL A 252 11.88 0.31 -6.18
C VAL A 252 11.00 -0.95 -6.07
N PRO A 253 10.97 -1.82 -7.09
CA PRO A 253 10.34 -3.14 -6.96
C PRO A 253 11.00 -3.90 -5.80
N ALA A 254 10.20 -4.29 -4.81
CA ALA A 254 10.73 -4.87 -3.57
C ALA A 254 10.66 -6.39 -3.52
N THR A 255 10.05 -7.00 -4.54
CA THR A 255 9.91 -8.46 -4.68
C THR A 255 10.17 -8.88 -6.13
N PHE A 256 10.45 -10.16 -6.33
CA PHE A 256 10.74 -10.69 -7.67
C PHE A 256 9.54 -10.57 -8.62
N ASP A 257 8.34 -10.87 -8.13
CA ASP A 257 7.09 -10.73 -8.88
C ASP A 257 6.79 -9.26 -9.24
N ALA A 258 7.01 -8.31 -8.31
CA ALA A 258 6.88 -6.88 -8.61
C ALA A 258 7.86 -6.44 -9.71
N PHE A 259 9.09 -6.94 -9.69
CA PHE A 259 10.05 -6.69 -10.76
C PHE A 259 9.58 -7.28 -12.10
N GLY A 260 9.11 -8.53 -12.09
CA GLY A 260 8.59 -9.21 -13.27
C GLY A 260 7.40 -8.46 -13.90
N PHE A 261 6.40 -8.06 -13.10
CA PHE A 261 5.26 -7.29 -13.59
C PHE A 261 5.65 -5.90 -14.11
N SER A 262 6.60 -5.23 -13.46
CA SER A 262 7.15 -3.95 -13.93
C SER A 262 7.80 -4.11 -15.31
N LEU A 263 8.57 -5.17 -15.50
CA LEU A 263 9.23 -5.47 -16.77
C LEU A 263 8.22 -5.81 -17.88
N LEU A 264 7.27 -6.70 -17.59
CA LEU A 264 6.20 -7.08 -18.53
C LEU A 264 5.41 -5.86 -18.99
N ARG A 265 5.00 -4.98 -18.06
CA ARG A 265 4.27 -3.76 -18.41
C ARG A 265 5.07 -2.81 -19.30
N ARG A 266 6.38 -2.80 -19.18
CA ARG A 266 7.28 -1.94 -19.96
C ARG A 266 7.52 -2.48 -21.38
N ILE A 267 7.56 -3.81 -21.55
CA ILE A 267 7.95 -4.46 -22.81
C ILE A 267 6.73 -4.77 -23.68
N LEU A 268 5.62 -5.22 -23.07
CA LEU A 268 4.46 -5.66 -23.82
C LEU A 268 3.58 -4.48 -24.28
N PRO A 269 3.04 -4.53 -25.50
CA PRO A 269 1.96 -3.64 -25.91
C PRO A 269 0.80 -3.73 -24.91
N ARG A 270 0.14 -2.59 -24.66
CA ARG A 270 -0.90 -2.48 -23.60
C ARG A 270 -1.99 -3.56 -23.70
N ASN A 271 -2.51 -3.79 -24.89
CA ASN A 271 -3.58 -4.79 -25.07
C ASN A 271 -3.09 -6.21 -24.85
N THR A 272 -1.89 -6.56 -25.32
CA THR A 272 -1.26 -7.86 -25.09
C THR A 272 -1.01 -8.10 -23.60
N TYR A 273 -0.56 -7.08 -22.87
CA TYR A 273 -0.36 -7.15 -21.43
C TYR A 273 -1.67 -7.47 -20.69
N HIS A 274 -2.75 -6.73 -20.97
CA HIS A 274 -4.05 -6.98 -20.32
C HIS A 274 -4.64 -8.33 -20.71
N TRP A 275 -4.51 -8.74 -21.99
CA TRP A 275 -4.95 -10.05 -22.43
C TRP A 275 -4.21 -11.18 -21.71
N LEU A 276 -2.87 -11.07 -21.58
CA LEU A 276 -2.07 -12.04 -20.85
C LEU A 276 -2.50 -12.15 -19.39
N LEU A 277 -2.62 -11.01 -18.69
CA LEU A 277 -3.05 -10.99 -17.30
C LEU A 277 -4.44 -11.60 -17.13
N TYR A 278 -5.38 -11.30 -18.04
CA TYR A 278 -6.72 -11.89 -18.02
C TYR A 278 -6.66 -13.41 -18.14
N LYS A 279 -5.86 -13.95 -19.07
CA LYS A 279 -5.68 -15.40 -19.24
C LYS A 279 -4.97 -16.08 -18.06
N MET A 280 -4.21 -15.37 -17.28
CA MET A 280 -3.56 -15.88 -16.07
C MET A 280 -4.49 -15.92 -14.85
N LEU A 281 -5.70 -15.34 -14.93
CA LEU A 281 -6.67 -15.38 -13.83
C LEU A 281 -7.20 -16.82 -13.62
N PRO A 282 -7.37 -17.23 -12.36
CA PRO A 282 -7.77 -18.60 -12.07
C PRO A 282 -9.20 -18.83 -12.55
N ARG A 283 -9.37 -19.84 -13.41
CA ARG A 283 -10.68 -20.27 -13.96
C ARG A 283 -11.53 -19.11 -14.48
N VAL A 284 -10.90 -18.14 -15.14
CA VAL A 284 -11.58 -16.94 -15.66
C VAL A 284 -12.72 -17.26 -16.64
N ASP A 285 -12.68 -18.42 -17.28
CA ASP A 285 -13.69 -18.97 -18.17
C ASP A 285 -15.01 -19.35 -17.45
N THR A 286 -14.97 -19.54 -16.13
CA THR A 286 -16.17 -19.80 -15.33
C THR A 286 -16.80 -18.51 -14.76
N TRP A 287 -16.15 -17.35 -14.95
CA TRP A 287 -16.64 -16.09 -14.41
C TRP A 287 -17.79 -15.53 -15.26
N GLY A 288 -18.92 -15.27 -14.63
CA GLY A 288 -20.14 -14.80 -15.29
C GLY A 288 -21.14 -15.91 -15.63
N PRO A 289 -22.22 -15.61 -16.35
CA PRO A 289 -23.24 -16.57 -16.67
C PRO A 289 -22.68 -17.68 -17.55
N SER A 290 -23.00 -18.94 -17.22
CA SER A 290 -22.60 -20.09 -18.04
C SER A 290 -23.11 -19.92 -19.47
N THR A 291 -22.27 -20.19 -20.47
CA THR A 291 -22.60 -20.07 -21.90
C THR A 291 -23.80 -20.97 -22.30
N SER A 292 -24.15 -21.97 -21.48
CA SER A 292 -25.32 -22.80 -21.67
C SER A 292 -26.66 -22.10 -21.37
N ARG A 293 -26.69 -20.92 -20.80
CA ARG A 293 -27.88 -20.08 -20.56
C ARG A 293 -28.04 -18.90 -21.51
N ARG A 294 -27.30 -18.82 -22.60
CA ARG A 294 -27.70 -17.98 -23.74
C ARG A 294 -28.79 -18.64 -24.55
N SER A 295 -29.96 -18.89 -23.96
CA SER A 295 -31.18 -18.93 -24.72
C SER A 295 -31.41 -17.52 -25.26
N LEU A 296 -31.34 -17.37 -26.56
CA LEU A 296 -31.78 -16.19 -27.29
C LEU A 296 -33.12 -15.67 -26.70
N PRO A 297 -33.31 -14.38 -26.57
CA PRO A 297 -34.64 -13.87 -26.27
C PRO A 297 -35.60 -14.42 -27.34
N PRO A 298 -36.85 -14.79 -26.98
CA PRO A 298 -37.81 -15.23 -27.97
C PRO A 298 -37.92 -14.19 -29.06
N SER A 299 -37.75 -14.62 -30.29
CA SER A 299 -37.98 -13.81 -31.47
C SER A 299 -39.37 -13.20 -31.35
N SER A 300 -39.43 -11.87 -31.31
CA SER A 300 -40.72 -11.16 -31.49
C SER A 300 -41.12 -11.21 -32.96
N ASP A 301 -41.40 -12.40 -33.44
CA ASP A 301 -42.12 -12.60 -34.71
C ASP A 301 -43.56 -12.94 -34.38
N GLY A 302 -44.41 -11.99 -34.55
CA GLY A 302 -45.85 -12.22 -34.62
C GLY A 302 -46.65 -11.15 -33.88
N GLU A 303 -46.85 -10.00 -34.51
CA GLU A 303 -48.23 -9.54 -34.74
C GLU A 303 -48.18 -8.27 -35.62
N ARG A 304 -49.04 -8.27 -36.58
CA ARG A 304 -49.23 -7.41 -37.75
C ARG A 304 -49.50 -5.95 -37.46
#